data_d1aa0981e8ae3ba6faa9886b6afbb9ee
#
_entry.id   d1aa0981e8ae3ba6faa9886b6afbb9ee
#
_cell.length_a   1.000
_cell.length_b   1.000
_cell.length_c   1.000
_cell.angle_alpha   90.00
_cell.angle_beta   90.00
_cell.angle_gamma   90.00
#
_symmetry.space_group_name_H-M   'P 1'
#
loop_
_entity.id
_entity.type
_entity.pdbx_description
1 polymer ?
#
loop_
_entity_poly.entity_id
_entity_poly.type
_entity_poly.pdbx_seq_one_letter_code
_entity_poly.pdbx_strand_id
1 'polypeptide(L)'
;MLIQENLSIQDKLKILTDAAKYDVACTSSGVKRKGKAGSIGNTSEAGICHSFAADGRCISLLKILFTNQCIYDCKYCVNRCSNDVVRTAFTPDEVCRLTIEFYRRNYIEGLFLSSGILYNANHTMEQIYETLYKLRNQWCFNGYIHVKAIPGADAELVERTGFLADRMSINLELPTAEGLKNLAPGKTRDKILAPMRQIQQGISVSSHLLGYDRGYKKPYSTERAGFAGGAALIRPELAGGPGAALDRTISAGTMKQGAARGMIGAAQGMAGAAQEVAGGNPLKDMHSESHVGNHSKGLKSRLVLPASQYKKSAFVPAGQSTQMIVGATPENDYQMMSVTQSLYRNFGLKRVFYSAYIPVNEDSCLPSLPDGPPLLREHRLYQADWLLRFYGFRAEELLSEDRPNFNVFLDPKCDWALRHLEGFPVEVNLAPYDQLLRVPGMGVKSASRIVAARRSGRLGFEDLKKMGVVLKRARYFITCSGRMMEGARLDQDYITNCLVGDEQRARWDIEHRDSFRQLSLFDDMHMEMPVTRDDHYAAAAGHF
;
A
#
# COMPACT_ATOMS: atom_id res chain seq x y z
N MET A 1 28.15 20.47 -13.24
CA MET A 1 26.71 20.64 -12.99
C MET A 1 26.19 21.70 -13.96
N LEU A 2 25.49 21.30 -15.03
CA LEU A 2 24.95 22.21 -16.02
C LEU A 2 23.54 22.64 -15.61
N ILE A 3 23.39 23.82 -15.04
CA ILE A 3 22.09 24.45 -14.80
C ILE A 3 21.76 25.23 -16.08
N GLN A 4 20.77 24.76 -16.84
CA GLN A 4 20.26 25.51 -17.99
C GLN A 4 19.12 26.41 -17.52
N GLU A 5 19.40 27.71 -17.41
CA GLU A 5 18.44 28.71 -16.92
C GLU A 5 17.31 29.08 -17.89
N ASN A 6 17.45 28.80 -19.19
CA ASN A 6 16.51 29.23 -20.24
C ASN A 6 15.79 28.10 -20.95
N LEU A 7 15.40 27.05 -20.22
CA LEU A 7 14.60 25.96 -20.81
C LEU A 7 13.14 26.36 -20.96
N SER A 8 12.55 25.99 -22.11
CA SER A 8 11.11 26.12 -22.27
C SER A 8 10.35 25.23 -21.30
N ILE A 9 9.09 25.57 -20.97
CA ILE A 9 8.23 24.75 -20.11
C ILE A 9 8.11 23.32 -20.64
N GLN A 10 8.13 23.14 -21.97
CA GLN A 10 8.06 21.82 -22.61
C GLN A 10 9.34 21.00 -22.36
N ASP A 11 10.51 21.62 -22.43
CA ASP A 11 11.78 20.95 -22.14
C ASP A 11 11.89 20.59 -20.66
N LYS A 12 11.52 21.52 -19.76
CA LYS A 12 11.41 21.24 -18.34
C LYS A 12 10.47 20.06 -18.04
N LEU A 13 9.29 20.04 -18.69
CA LEU A 13 8.31 18.97 -18.52
C LEU A 13 8.92 17.62 -18.92
N LYS A 14 9.62 17.55 -20.05
CA LYS A 14 10.27 16.32 -20.51
C LYS A 14 11.31 15.81 -19.49
N ILE A 15 12.20 16.68 -19.04
CA ILE A 15 13.26 16.33 -18.07
C ILE A 15 12.64 15.88 -16.74
N LEU A 16 11.69 16.62 -16.19
CA LEU A 16 11.13 16.39 -14.87
C LEU A 16 10.11 15.24 -14.82
N THR A 17 9.48 14.91 -15.95
CA THR A 17 8.66 13.69 -16.05
C THR A 17 9.52 12.44 -16.23
N ASP A 18 10.61 12.52 -16.99
CA ASP A 18 11.55 11.41 -17.13
C ASP A 18 12.21 11.09 -15.78
N ALA A 19 12.62 12.09 -15.02
CA ALA A 19 13.14 11.92 -13.67
C ALA A 19 12.08 11.34 -12.69
N ALA A 20 10.80 11.60 -12.92
CA ALA A 20 9.69 11.08 -12.09
C ALA A 20 9.34 9.61 -12.36
N LYS A 21 9.87 8.96 -13.40
CA LYS A 21 9.59 7.54 -13.74
C LYS A 21 9.97 6.59 -12.61
N TYR A 22 11.06 6.87 -11.93
CA TYR A 22 11.60 6.04 -10.86
C TYR A 22 10.83 6.15 -9.53
N ASP A 23 9.80 6.99 -9.52
CA ASP A 23 8.93 7.17 -8.38
C ASP A 23 7.63 6.36 -8.58
N VAL A 24 7.56 5.16 -8.00
CA VAL A 24 6.52 4.16 -8.30
C VAL A 24 5.25 4.37 -7.47
N ALA A 25 4.69 5.55 -7.47
CA ALA A 25 3.35 5.73 -6.89
C ALA A 25 2.21 5.44 -7.89
N CYS A 26 2.53 5.10 -9.15
CA CYS A 26 1.53 4.90 -10.22
C CYS A 26 2.12 4.12 -11.39
N THR A 27 1.33 3.29 -12.04
CA THR A 27 1.69 2.63 -13.31
C THR A 27 1.56 3.62 -14.48
N SER A 28 2.68 3.98 -15.12
CA SER A 28 2.66 4.70 -16.39
C SER A 28 2.39 3.75 -17.56
N SER A 29 1.73 4.23 -18.62
CA SER A 29 1.38 3.40 -19.79
C SER A 29 2.59 2.90 -20.61
N GLY A 30 3.78 3.48 -20.42
CA GLY A 30 5.03 3.07 -21.06
C GLY A 30 5.05 3.07 -22.60
N VAL A 31 4.03 3.62 -23.26
CA VAL A 31 3.89 3.56 -24.72
C VAL A 31 4.19 4.91 -25.36
N LYS A 32 5.15 4.92 -26.30
CA LYS A 32 5.49 6.07 -27.12
C LYS A 32 5.15 5.82 -28.59
N ARG A 33 4.27 6.64 -29.17
CA ARG A 33 3.97 6.62 -30.61
C ARG A 33 3.95 8.05 -31.16
N LYS A 34 4.77 8.29 -32.16
CA LYS A 34 4.69 9.54 -32.93
C LYS A 34 3.48 9.49 -33.88
N GLY A 35 2.76 10.59 -33.98
CA GLY A 35 1.70 10.76 -34.99
C GLY A 35 2.27 10.53 -36.40
N LYS A 36 1.52 9.81 -37.24
CA LYS A 36 1.82 9.63 -38.68
C LYS A 36 0.84 10.46 -39.50
N ALA A 37 1.27 10.94 -40.64
CA ALA A 37 0.38 11.62 -41.59
C ALA A 37 -0.84 10.72 -41.90
N GLY A 38 -2.05 11.24 -41.74
CA GLY A 38 -3.31 10.49 -41.91
C GLY A 38 -3.80 9.73 -40.65
N SER A 39 -3.13 9.84 -39.51
CA SER A 39 -3.61 9.29 -38.21
C SER A 39 -3.92 10.40 -37.23
N ILE A 40 -4.91 10.17 -36.38
CA ILE A 40 -5.30 11.09 -35.31
C ILE A 40 -4.62 10.66 -33.99
N GLY A 41 -3.86 11.58 -33.36
CA GLY A 41 -3.25 11.42 -32.04
C GLY A 41 -1.80 10.92 -32.06
N ASN A 42 -1.10 11.28 -31.01
CA ASN A 42 0.21 10.77 -30.63
C ASN A 42 0.18 10.34 -29.16
N THR A 43 1.04 9.42 -28.77
CA THR A 43 1.17 8.97 -27.39
C THR A 43 2.54 9.38 -26.86
N SER A 44 2.55 10.17 -25.78
CA SER A 44 3.77 10.53 -25.05
C SER A 44 3.93 9.63 -23.83
N GLU A 45 5.15 9.19 -23.58
CA GLU A 45 5.49 8.42 -22.37
C GLU A 45 5.44 9.27 -21.11
N ALA A 46 5.40 10.60 -21.26
CA ALA A 46 5.69 11.51 -20.19
C ALA A 46 4.44 11.92 -19.39
N GLY A 47 4.54 11.83 -18.07
CA GLY A 47 3.84 12.69 -17.14
C GLY A 47 2.42 12.31 -16.75
N ILE A 48 1.76 11.33 -17.36
CA ILE A 48 0.42 10.91 -16.93
C ILE A 48 0.50 9.53 -16.28
N CYS A 49 0.12 9.47 -15.01
CA CYS A 49 -0.01 8.23 -14.29
C CYS A 49 -1.47 7.92 -13.96
N HIS A 50 -1.75 6.64 -13.74
CA HIS A 50 -3.07 6.17 -13.40
C HIS A 50 -3.10 5.71 -11.94
N SER A 51 -4.04 6.25 -11.16
CA SER A 51 -4.31 5.83 -9.79
C SER A 51 -5.74 5.33 -9.70
N PHE A 52 -5.97 4.28 -8.90
CA PHE A 52 -7.32 3.76 -8.71
C PHE A 52 -7.96 4.39 -7.46
N ALA A 53 -9.16 4.93 -7.63
CA ALA A 53 -10.00 5.38 -6.53
C ALA A 53 -10.56 4.18 -5.75
N ALA A 54 -11.08 4.43 -4.55
CA ALA A 54 -11.68 3.37 -3.72
C ALA A 54 -12.91 2.70 -4.38
N ASP A 55 -13.55 3.37 -5.32
CA ASP A 55 -14.70 2.88 -6.11
C ASP A 55 -14.27 2.08 -7.37
N GLY A 56 -12.96 1.92 -7.59
CA GLY A 56 -12.39 1.19 -8.73
C GLY A 56 -12.22 2.02 -9.99
N ARG A 57 -12.55 3.33 -10.00
CA ARG A 57 -12.30 4.20 -11.15
C ARG A 57 -10.81 4.48 -11.30
N CYS A 58 -10.35 4.51 -12.54
CA CYS A 58 -9.00 4.94 -12.89
C CYS A 58 -8.97 6.48 -12.94
N ILE A 59 -8.08 7.09 -12.17
CA ILE A 59 -7.84 8.53 -12.12
C ILE A 59 -6.53 8.82 -12.83
N SER A 60 -6.56 9.65 -13.86
CA SER A 60 -5.35 10.11 -14.55
C SER A 60 -4.74 11.33 -13.84
N LEU A 61 -3.46 11.26 -13.51
CA LEU A 61 -2.75 12.32 -12.78
C LEU A 61 -1.55 12.82 -13.61
N LEU A 62 -1.35 14.14 -13.63
CA LEU A 62 -0.08 14.72 -14.07
C LEU A 62 0.97 14.44 -13.00
N LYS A 63 1.91 13.56 -13.30
CA LYS A 63 3.00 13.19 -12.39
C LYS A 63 4.29 13.88 -12.81
N ILE A 64 4.75 14.80 -11.97
CA ILE A 64 5.96 15.59 -12.22
C ILE A 64 6.80 15.74 -10.95
N LEU A 65 8.10 15.96 -11.15
CA LEU A 65 8.96 16.54 -10.11
C LEU A 65 8.86 18.07 -10.19
N PHE A 66 8.79 18.73 -9.03
CA PHE A 66 8.96 20.19 -8.97
C PHE A 66 10.37 20.57 -9.39
N THR A 67 11.37 19.82 -8.94
CA THR A 67 12.76 19.91 -9.39
C THR A 67 13.47 18.56 -9.32
N ASN A 68 14.44 18.31 -10.19
CA ASN A 68 15.39 17.22 -10.10
C ASN A 68 16.75 17.64 -9.50
N GLN A 69 16.87 18.90 -9.10
CA GLN A 69 17.99 19.34 -8.26
C GLN A 69 17.79 18.77 -6.85
N CYS A 70 18.84 18.16 -6.30
CA CYS A 70 18.76 17.58 -4.96
C CYS A 70 20.09 17.76 -4.25
N ILE A 71 20.03 18.18 -2.98
CA ILE A 71 21.22 18.29 -2.11
C ILE A 71 21.63 16.95 -1.52
N TYR A 72 20.77 15.90 -1.63
CA TYR A 72 21.05 14.58 -1.09
C TYR A 72 21.75 13.69 -2.11
N ASP A 73 22.60 12.81 -1.59
CA ASP A 73 23.33 11.81 -2.39
C ASP A 73 22.84 10.39 -2.11
N CYS A 74 21.54 10.17 -2.29
CA CYS A 74 20.95 8.84 -2.14
C CYS A 74 21.46 7.92 -3.26
N LYS A 75 22.21 6.87 -2.93
CA LYS A 75 22.93 6.03 -3.87
C LYS A 75 22.06 5.37 -4.94
N TYR A 76 20.82 5.03 -4.61
CA TYR A 76 19.83 4.45 -5.52
C TYR A 76 19.12 5.48 -6.43
N CYS A 77 19.34 6.78 -6.26
CA CYS A 77 18.54 7.81 -6.91
C CYS A 77 19.24 8.38 -8.15
N VAL A 78 18.54 8.43 -9.28
CA VAL A 78 19.05 9.07 -10.50
C VAL A 78 19.35 10.56 -10.32
N ASN A 79 18.61 11.22 -9.41
CA ASN A 79 18.72 12.66 -9.12
C ASN A 79 19.67 12.98 -7.95
N ARG A 80 20.50 12.03 -7.50
CA ARG A 80 21.50 12.30 -6.46
C ARG A 80 22.44 13.43 -6.87
N CYS A 81 22.95 14.21 -5.92
CA CYS A 81 23.75 15.40 -6.21
C CYS A 81 25.04 15.11 -6.98
N SER A 82 25.64 13.93 -6.80
CA SER A 82 26.87 13.51 -7.48
C SER A 82 26.68 13.07 -8.94
N ASN A 83 25.43 12.83 -9.40
CA ASN A 83 25.17 12.47 -10.79
C ASN A 83 25.25 13.68 -11.71
N ASP A 84 25.91 13.52 -12.86
CA ASP A 84 25.95 14.53 -13.91
C ASP A 84 24.74 14.37 -14.86
N VAL A 85 23.60 14.90 -14.43
CA VAL A 85 22.35 14.93 -15.19
C VAL A 85 21.89 16.37 -15.37
N VAL A 86 21.15 16.62 -16.45
CA VAL A 86 20.57 17.96 -16.70
C VAL A 86 19.62 18.32 -15.57
N ARG A 87 19.87 19.43 -14.91
CA ARG A 87 19.10 19.90 -13.76
C ARG A 87 18.21 21.06 -14.14
N THR A 88 16.96 21.01 -13.65
CA THR A 88 16.01 22.11 -13.84
C THR A 88 14.98 22.13 -12.71
N ALA A 89 14.25 23.23 -12.59
CA ALA A 89 13.16 23.39 -11.66
C ALA A 89 12.00 24.13 -12.33
N PHE A 90 10.78 23.77 -11.95
CA PHE A 90 9.61 24.60 -12.21
C PHE A 90 9.52 25.72 -11.16
N THR A 91 8.83 26.79 -11.54
CA THR A 91 8.26 27.72 -10.59
C THR A 91 6.85 27.27 -10.18
N PRO A 92 6.33 27.73 -9.02
CA PRO A 92 4.94 27.45 -8.63
C PRO A 92 3.93 27.80 -9.73
N ASP A 93 4.13 28.92 -10.42
CA ASP A 93 3.25 29.39 -11.50
C ASP A 93 3.29 28.48 -12.75
N GLU A 94 4.47 27.97 -13.11
CA GLU A 94 4.62 27.02 -14.21
C GLU A 94 3.87 25.70 -13.92
N VAL A 95 3.98 25.16 -12.68
CA VAL A 95 3.24 23.95 -12.27
C VAL A 95 1.74 24.20 -12.29
N CYS A 96 1.28 25.36 -11.77
CA CYS A 96 -0.14 25.72 -11.82
C CYS A 96 -0.64 25.79 -13.27
N ARG A 97 0.08 26.50 -14.15
CA ARG A 97 -0.28 26.64 -15.56
C ARG A 97 -0.37 25.28 -16.26
N LEU A 98 0.65 24.43 -16.10
CA LEU A 98 0.64 23.08 -16.66
C LEU A 98 -0.56 22.27 -16.16
N THR A 99 -0.81 22.26 -14.86
CA THR A 99 -1.91 21.50 -14.26
C THR A 99 -3.26 21.95 -14.82
N ILE A 100 -3.51 23.25 -14.88
CA ILE A 100 -4.77 23.81 -15.37
C ILE A 100 -4.95 23.55 -16.88
N GLU A 101 -3.90 23.73 -17.69
CA GLU A 101 -3.97 23.47 -19.13
C GLU A 101 -4.25 22.00 -19.44
N PHE A 102 -3.60 21.07 -18.76
CA PHE A 102 -3.86 19.63 -18.91
C PHE A 102 -5.26 19.23 -18.44
N TYR A 103 -5.71 19.83 -17.33
CA TYR A 103 -7.04 19.58 -16.78
C TYR A 103 -8.15 20.09 -17.72
N ARG A 104 -8.03 21.32 -18.24
CA ARG A 104 -8.99 21.91 -19.18
C ARG A 104 -9.14 21.11 -20.48
N ARG A 105 -8.07 20.43 -20.88
CA ARG A 105 -8.07 19.55 -22.06
C ARG A 105 -8.51 18.13 -21.78
N ASN A 106 -8.97 17.82 -20.57
CA ASN A 106 -9.37 16.49 -20.13
C ASN A 106 -8.26 15.43 -20.24
N TYR A 107 -6.98 15.81 -20.13
CA TYR A 107 -5.87 14.86 -20.13
C TYR A 107 -5.65 14.25 -18.75
N ILE A 108 -5.99 14.99 -17.70
CA ILE A 108 -5.81 14.61 -16.31
C ILE A 108 -7.03 14.98 -15.45
N GLU A 109 -7.20 14.28 -14.35
CA GLU A 109 -8.16 14.57 -13.29
C GLU A 109 -7.49 15.20 -12.05
N GLY A 110 -6.14 15.19 -12.00
CA GLY A 110 -5.41 15.73 -10.88
C GLY A 110 -3.90 15.82 -11.07
N LEU A 111 -3.23 16.25 -10.00
CA LEU A 111 -1.78 16.45 -9.94
C LEU A 111 -1.16 15.47 -8.94
N PHE A 112 -0.04 14.85 -9.30
CA PHE A 112 0.88 14.19 -8.38
C PHE A 112 2.21 14.93 -8.41
N LEU A 113 2.51 15.66 -7.33
CA LEU A 113 3.69 16.50 -7.21
C LEU A 113 4.69 15.88 -6.24
N SER A 114 5.88 15.61 -6.71
CA SER A 114 7.06 15.23 -5.91
C SER A 114 8.22 16.18 -6.20
N SER A 115 9.36 16.03 -5.51
CA SER A 115 10.50 16.92 -5.70
C SER A 115 11.82 16.28 -5.28
N GLY A 116 12.91 16.66 -5.93
CA GLY A 116 14.22 16.69 -5.30
C GLY A 116 14.23 17.75 -4.19
N ILE A 117 15.32 17.85 -3.43
CA ILE A 117 15.43 18.83 -2.32
C ILE A 117 16.37 19.95 -2.75
N LEU A 118 15.75 21.10 -3.07
CA LEU A 118 16.46 22.30 -3.47
C LEU A 118 16.85 23.14 -2.24
N TYR A 119 18.10 23.47 -2.09
CA TYR A 119 18.71 24.22 -0.98
C TYR A 119 18.52 23.57 0.40
N ASN A 120 17.30 23.37 0.85
CA ASN A 120 16.94 22.69 2.08
C ASN A 120 15.49 22.17 2.04
N ALA A 121 15.11 21.38 3.06
CA ALA A 121 13.80 20.76 3.12
C ALA A 121 12.66 21.79 3.22
N ASN A 122 12.84 22.84 4.02
CA ASN A 122 11.83 23.88 4.23
C ASN A 122 11.59 24.68 2.97
N HIS A 123 12.64 25.17 2.31
CA HIS A 123 12.51 25.91 1.06
C HIS A 123 11.74 25.10 0.00
N THR A 124 12.10 23.81 -0.16
CA THR A 124 11.39 22.96 -1.12
C THR A 124 9.93 22.77 -0.75
N MET A 125 9.64 22.59 0.53
CA MET A 125 8.27 22.41 1.00
C MET A 125 7.45 23.70 0.90
N GLU A 126 8.06 24.87 1.07
CA GLU A 126 7.46 26.19 0.82
C GLU A 126 7.03 26.34 -0.65
N GLN A 127 7.89 25.99 -1.59
CA GLN A 127 7.56 26.03 -3.03
C GLN A 127 6.40 25.08 -3.38
N ILE A 128 6.38 23.90 -2.78
CA ILE A 128 5.26 22.96 -2.91
C ILE A 128 3.98 23.56 -2.31
N TYR A 129 4.06 24.10 -1.08
CA TYR A 129 2.91 24.74 -0.43
C TYR A 129 2.37 25.90 -1.26
N GLU A 130 3.23 26.78 -1.77
CA GLU A 130 2.85 27.90 -2.63
C GLU A 130 2.12 27.44 -3.88
N THR A 131 2.64 26.38 -4.52
CA THR A 131 2.01 25.76 -5.68
C THR A 131 0.58 25.30 -5.36
N LEU A 132 0.40 24.55 -4.28
CA LEU A 132 -0.92 24.05 -3.88
C LEU A 132 -1.85 25.19 -3.47
N TYR A 133 -1.33 26.18 -2.76
CA TYR A 133 -2.08 27.37 -2.36
C TYR A 133 -2.62 28.12 -3.58
N LYS A 134 -1.76 28.38 -4.59
CA LYS A 134 -2.16 29.02 -5.84
C LYS A 134 -3.21 28.19 -6.57
N LEU A 135 -3.00 26.88 -6.72
CA LEU A 135 -3.97 26.00 -7.36
C LEU A 135 -5.35 26.07 -6.69
N ARG A 136 -5.41 25.94 -5.35
CA ARG A 136 -6.68 25.91 -4.61
C ARG A 136 -7.35 27.28 -4.54
N ASN A 137 -6.60 28.35 -4.26
CA ASN A 137 -7.16 29.65 -3.91
C ASN A 137 -7.18 30.65 -5.07
N GLN A 138 -6.20 30.62 -5.98
CA GLN A 138 -6.13 31.56 -7.11
C GLN A 138 -6.76 30.96 -8.39
N TRP A 139 -6.45 29.68 -8.68
CA TRP A 139 -6.98 28.99 -9.84
C TRP A 139 -8.29 28.24 -9.57
N CYS A 140 -8.76 28.20 -8.32
CA CYS A 140 -9.97 27.49 -7.89
C CYS A 140 -9.98 26.02 -8.36
N PHE A 141 -8.80 25.38 -8.42
CA PHE A 141 -8.66 24.01 -8.87
C PHE A 141 -9.23 23.03 -7.85
N ASN A 142 -10.28 22.31 -8.18
CA ASN A 142 -10.93 21.33 -7.32
C ASN A 142 -10.60 19.86 -7.68
N GLY A 143 -9.66 19.65 -8.61
CA GLY A 143 -9.18 18.31 -8.97
C GLY A 143 -8.34 17.68 -7.87
N TYR A 144 -8.06 16.38 -8.02
CA TYR A 144 -7.31 15.61 -7.04
C TYR A 144 -5.84 16.06 -6.95
N ILE A 145 -5.32 16.23 -5.75
CA ILE A 145 -3.91 16.58 -5.52
C ILE A 145 -3.27 15.55 -4.56
N HIS A 146 -2.27 14.84 -5.08
CA HIS A 146 -1.36 14.02 -4.29
C HIS A 146 0.01 14.69 -4.22
N VAL A 147 0.51 14.90 -3.02
CA VAL A 147 1.82 15.52 -2.79
C VAL A 147 2.74 14.60 -2.01
N LYS A 148 4.02 14.58 -2.37
CA LYS A 148 5.07 14.01 -1.53
C LYS A 148 5.62 15.09 -0.61
N ALA A 149 5.40 14.93 0.68
CA ALA A 149 6.00 15.78 1.69
C ALA A 149 7.50 15.51 1.80
N ILE A 150 8.26 16.58 2.03
CA ILE A 150 9.71 16.52 2.11
C ILE A 150 10.14 16.08 3.52
N PRO A 151 10.91 14.99 3.66
CA PRO A 151 11.43 14.56 4.95
C PRO A 151 12.29 15.64 5.60
N GLY A 152 11.99 15.97 6.86
CA GLY A 152 12.71 16.99 7.62
C GLY A 152 12.25 18.43 7.38
N ALA A 153 11.14 18.64 6.65
CA ALA A 153 10.49 19.94 6.57
C ALA A 153 9.76 20.27 7.89
N ASP A 154 9.56 21.56 8.14
CA ASP A 154 8.88 22.06 9.32
C ASP A 154 7.46 21.50 9.45
N ALA A 155 7.10 21.14 10.66
CA ALA A 155 5.81 20.55 10.98
C ALA A 155 4.63 21.44 10.55
N GLU A 156 4.74 22.76 10.70
CA GLU A 156 3.71 23.71 10.29
C GLU A 156 3.52 23.73 8.78
N LEU A 157 4.60 23.67 7.99
CA LEU A 157 4.51 23.62 6.53
C LEU A 157 3.85 22.31 6.05
N VAL A 158 4.22 21.18 6.65
CA VAL A 158 3.60 19.87 6.35
C VAL A 158 2.11 19.91 6.67
N GLU A 159 1.73 20.48 7.80
CA GLU A 159 0.34 20.59 8.25
C GLU A 159 -0.49 21.52 7.36
N ARG A 160 0.01 22.71 7.04
CA ARG A 160 -0.66 23.63 6.10
C ARG A 160 -0.85 23.02 4.73
N THR A 161 0.15 22.32 4.22
CA THR A 161 0.07 21.62 2.94
C THR A 161 -0.98 20.52 2.96
N GLY A 162 -1.15 19.82 4.09
CA GLY A 162 -2.14 18.77 4.27
C GLY A 162 -3.59 19.23 4.11
N PHE A 163 -3.90 20.51 4.39
CA PHE A 163 -5.24 21.09 4.13
C PHE A 163 -5.50 21.39 2.66
N LEU A 164 -4.47 21.45 1.83
CA LEU A 164 -4.56 21.73 0.39
C LEU A 164 -4.48 20.47 -0.46
N ALA A 165 -3.97 19.37 0.10
CA ALA A 165 -3.78 18.10 -0.58
C ALA A 165 -4.89 17.10 -0.23
N ASP A 166 -5.30 16.28 -1.22
CA ASP A 166 -6.22 15.16 -0.98
C ASP A 166 -5.46 13.96 -0.39
N ARG A 167 -4.26 13.69 -0.88
CA ARG A 167 -3.38 12.64 -0.36
C ARG A 167 -1.98 13.21 -0.11
N MET A 168 -1.36 12.75 0.96
CA MET A 168 0.03 13.03 1.25
C MET A 168 0.82 11.74 1.40
N SER A 169 2.04 11.70 0.89
CA SER A 169 2.95 10.57 1.06
C SER A 169 4.31 11.04 1.53
N ILE A 170 4.97 10.18 2.30
CA ILE A 170 6.37 10.33 2.68
C ILE A 170 7.01 8.97 2.44
N ASN A 171 8.04 8.92 1.60
CA ASN A 171 8.69 7.66 1.30
C ASN A 171 9.55 7.19 2.47
N LEU A 172 9.32 5.95 2.89
CA LEU A 172 10.20 5.26 3.83
C LEU A 172 11.51 4.89 3.14
N GLU A 173 11.46 4.60 1.85
CA GLU A 173 12.52 4.16 0.95
C GLU A 173 13.04 2.76 1.29
N LEU A 174 13.65 2.58 2.46
CA LEU A 174 14.25 1.34 2.90
C LEU A 174 13.66 0.89 4.24
N PRO A 175 13.49 -0.41 4.48
CA PRO A 175 12.80 -0.92 5.66
C PRO A 175 13.62 -0.76 6.95
N THR A 176 14.97 -0.67 6.85
CA THR A 176 15.87 -0.60 8.01
C THR A 176 16.56 0.76 8.14
N ALA A 177 16.93 1.11 9.37
CA ALA A 177 17.72 2.32 9.64
C ALA A 177 19.15 2.20 9.09
N GLU A 178 19.69 0.99 9.09
CA GLU A 178 21.03 0.70 8.56
C GLU A 178 21.03 0.88 7.03
N GLY A 179 20.05 0.32 6.32
CA GLY A 179 19.88 0.53 4.89
C GLY A 179 19.79 2.01 4.54
N LEU A 180 19.00 2.80 5.30
CA LEU A 180 18.92 4.25 5.12
C LEU A 180 20.27 4.94 5.35
N LYS A 181 21.00 4.58 6.40
CA LYS A 181 22.32 5.17 6.71
C LYS A 181 23.31 4.89 5.57
N ASN A 182 23.30 3.71 5.02
CA ASN A 182 24.24 3.26 3.97
C ASN A 182 23.91 3.84 2.59
N LEU A 183 22.61 3.85 2.22
CA LEU A 183 22.18 4.22 0.88
C LEU A 183 21.56 5.62 0.76
N ALA A 184 21.13 6.22 1.84
CA ALA A 184 20.51 7.54 1.86
C ALA A 184 20.92 8.36 3.10
N PRO A 185 22.21 8.69 3.28
CA PRO A 185 22.76 9.27 4.52
C PRO A 185 22.13 10.62 4.90
N GLY A 186 21.55 11.35 3.95
CA GLY A 186 20.81 12.60 4.21
C GLY A 186 19.44 12.39 4.84
N LYS A 187 18.90 11.15 4.83
CA LYS A 187 17.60 10.78 5.39
C LYS A 187 17.79 10.00 6.68
N THR A 188 17.07 10.37 7.72
CA THR A 188 17.03 9.60 8.96
C THR A 188 15.61 9.09 9.20
N ARG A 189 15.48 8.01 9.96
CA ARG A 189 14.18 7.44 10.31
C ARG A 189 13.26 8.46 10.97
N ASP A 190 13.79 9.27 11.88
CA ASP A 190 13.00 10.29 12.58
C ASP A 190 12.47 11.36 11.63
N LYS A 191 13.29 11.84 10.67
CA LYS A 191 12.85 12.80 9.64
C LYS A 191 11.74 12.25 8.74
N ILE A 192 11.57 10.92 8.66
CA ILE A 192 10.51 10.27 7.89
C ILE A 192 9.29 9.97 8.78
N LEU A 193 9.52 9.35 9.95
CA LEU A 193 8.42 8.86 10.78
C LEU A 193 7.71 9.97 11.58
N ALA A 194 8.42 11.04 11.97
CA ALA A 194 7.81 12.15 12.70
C ALA A 194 6.69 12.83 11.89
N PRO A 195 6.92 13.27 10.64
CA PRO A 195 5.85 13.86 9.84
C PRO A 195 4.77 12.83 9.45
N MET A 196 5.09 11.53 9.31
CA MET A 196 4.06 10.49 9.11
C MET A 196 3.11 10.40 10.32
N ARG A 197 3.64 10.46 11.55
CA ARG A 197 2.81 10.50 12.78
C ARG A 197 1.96 11.77 12.84
N GLN A 198 2.53 12.91 12.48
CA GLN A 198 1.82 14.17 12.43
C GLN A 198 0.64 14.11 11.44
N ILE A 199 0.86 13.61 10.23
CA ILE A 199 -0.19 13.44 9.22
C ILE A 199 -1.30 12.51 9.74
N GLN A 200 -0.95 11.38 10.35
CA GLN A 200 -1.91 10.47 10.96
C GLN A 200 -2.77 11.16 12.03
N GLN A 201 -2.14 11.93 12.91
CA GLN A 201 -2.84 12.69 13.96
C GLN A 201 -3.78 13.72 13.36
N GLY A 202 -3.31 14.48 12.36
CA GLY A 202 -4.12 15.46 11.64
C GLY A 202 -5.35 14.83 10.97
N ILE A 203 -5.18 13.67 10.33
CA ILE A 203 -6.29 12.90 9.73
C ILE A 203 -7.28 12.47 10.82
N SER A 204 -6.81 11.94 11.95
CA SER A 204 -7.67 11.53 13.07
C SER A 204 -8.47 12.69 13.64
N VAL A 205 -7.81 13.83 13.89
CA VAL A 205 -8.47 15.04 14.42
C VAL A 205 -9.50 15.57 13.43
N SER A 206 -9.14 15.67 12.14
CA SER A 206 -10.05 16.13 11.09
C SER A 206 -11.27 15.23 10.98
N SER A 207 -11.09 13.91 10.95
CA SER A 207 -12.18 12.93 10.87
C SER A 207 -13.13 13.04 12.06
N HIS A 208 -12.58 13.17 13.27
CA HIS A 208 -13.38 13.34 14.49
C HIS A 208 -14.18 14.63 14.48
N LEU A 209 -13.54 15.76 14.17
CA LEU A 209 -14.17 17.08 14.18
C LEU A 209 -15.20 17.29 13.07
N LEU A 210 -15.04 16.61 11.93
CA LEU A 210 -15.96 16.64 10.79
C LEU A 210 -17.07 15.57 10.89
N GLY A 211 -17.05 14.73 11.94
CA GLY A 211 -18.07 13.71 12.16
C GLY A 211 -17.97 12.48 11.26
N TYR A 212 -16.85 12.29 10.59
CA TYR A 212 -16.58 11.11 9.74
C TYR A 212 -16.25 9.84 10.54
N ASP A 213 -16.08 9.92 11.86
CA ASP A 213 -15.75 8.78 12.73
C ASP A 213 -16.83 7.69 12.77
N ARG A 214 -18.07 8.00 12.38
CA ARG A 214 -19.19 7.04 12.44
C ARG A 214 -19.14 5.94 11.37
N GLY A 215 -18.26 6.04 10.38
CA GLY A 215 -18.12 5.07 9.28
C GLY A 215 -16.72 4.52 9.04
N TYR A 216 -15.69 5.04 9.70
CA TYR A 216 -14.31 4.62 9.48
C TYR A 216 -13.99 3.33 10.26
N LYS A 217 -14.30 2.18 9.67
CA LYS A 217 -13.73 0.91 10.13
C LYS A 217 -12.25 0.95 9.81
N LYS A 218 -11.40 0.96 10.87
CA LYS A 218 -9.96 0.75 10.70
C LYS A 218 -9.78 -0.50 9.83
N PRO A 219 -9.06 -0.43 8.71
CA PRO A 219 -8.82 -1.62 7.88
C PRO A 219 -8.08 -2.73 8.64
N TYR A 220 -7.57 -2.42 9.81
CA TYR A 220 -6.87 -3.29 10.73
C TYR A 220 -7.44 -3.15 12.14
N SER A 221 -8.53 -3.84 12.45
CA SER A 221 -8.91 -4.10 13.84
C SER A 221 -8.32 -5.44 14.27
N THR A 222 -7.19 -5.37 14.97
CA THR A 222 -6.52 -6.53 15.59
C THR A 222 -7.28 -7.11 16.80
N GLU A 223 -8.47 -6.59 17.11
CA GLU A 223 -9.24 -7.00 18.29
C GLU A 223 -10.12 -8.25 18.09
N ARG A 224 -10.01 -8.95 16.94
CA ARG A 224 -10.80 -10.18 16.71
C ARG A 224 -9.99 -11.39 16.28
N ALA A 225 -8.81 -11.56 16.81
CA ALA A 225 -8.08 -12.83 16.75
C ALA A 225 -7.95 -13.43 18.16
N GLY A 226 -9.04 -13.43 18.92
CA GLY A 226 -9.24 -14.32 20.06
C GLY A 226 -10.23 -15.38 19.62
N PHE A 227 -9.84 -16.64 19.64
CA PHE A 227 -10.74 -17.78 19.57
C PHE A 227 -11.70 -17.72 20.77
N ALA A 228 -12.87 -17.11 20.55
CA ALA A 228 -14.04 -17.28 21.41
C ALA A 228 -15.28 -17.02 20.57
N GLY A 229 -16.17 -17.99 20.48
CA GLY A 229 -17.37 -17.96 19.69
C GLY A 229 -18.31 -16.81 20.05
N GLY A 230 -18.86 -16.18 19.02
CA GLY A 230 -19.87 -15.15 19.17
C GLY A 230 -20.04 -14.37 17.85
N ALA A 231 -21.06 -14.74 17.10
CA ALA A 231 -21.45 -14.07 15.86
C ALA A 231 -21.80 -12.59 16.12
N ALA A 232 -21.06 -11.67 15.49
CA ALA A 232 -21.48 -10.30 15.32
C ALA A 232 -21.43 -9.94 13.83
N LEU A 233 -22.61 -9.84 13.25
CA LEU A 233 -22.91 -9.45 11.87
C LEU A 233 -22.31 -8.08 11.55
N ILE A 234 -21.36 -8.04 10.63
CA ILE A 234 -20.92 -6.81 9.96
C ILE A 234 -21.76 -6.70 8.69
N ARG A 235 -22.71 -5.78 8.67
CA ARG A 235 -23.39 -5.39 7.44
C ARG A 235 -22.44 -4.58 6.55
N PRO A 236 -22.26 -4.93 5.27
CA PRO A 236 -21.66 -4.01 4.31
C PRO A 236 -22.75 -3.04 3.85
N GLU A 237 -22.64 -1.77 4.16
CA GLU A 237 -23.44 -0.76 3.50
C GLU A 237 -22.96 -0.60 2.06
N LEU A 238 -23.84 -0.99 1.16
CA LEU A 238 -23.77 -0.80 -0.28
C LEU A 238 -23.90 0.71 -0.59
N ALA A 239 -23.03 1.20 -1.44
CA ALA A 239 -23.20 2.47 -2.11
C ALA A 239 -24.52 2.45 -2.88
N GLY A 240 -25.42 3.40 -2.54
CA GLY A 240 -26.74 3.50 -3.12
C GLY A 240 -26.73 4.04 -4.54
N GLY A 241 -27.60 3.48 -5.37
CA GLY A 241 -28.21 4.13 -6.51
C GLY A 241 -29.62 4.62 -6.12
N PRO A 242 -30.21 5.60 -6.83
CA PRO A 242 -31.35 6.35 -6.35
C PRO A 242 -32.69 5.67 -6.65
N GLY A 243 -33.61 5.78 -5.69
CA GLY A 243 -35.04 5.68 -5.96
C GLY A 243 -35.86 4.83 -5.01
N ALA A 244 -36.70 5.50 -4.28
CA ALA A 244 -38.03 5.20 -3.76
C ALA A 244 -38.18 5.32 -2.24
N ALA A 245 -38.91 6.35 -1.89
CA ALA A 245 -39.51 6.61 -0.58
C ALA A 245 -40.67 5.65 -0.29
N LEU A 246 -40.85 5.31 0.99
CA LEU A 246 -42.13 5.17 1.70
C LEU A 246 -41.89 4.66 3.13
N ASP A 247 -42.01 5.44 4.06
CA ASP A 247 -43.04 5.82 5.05
C ASP A 247 -43.31 4.81 6.20
N ARG A 248 -43.26 5.39 7.40
CA ARG A 248 -44.02 5.14 8.65
C ARG A 248 -43.54 4.15 9.72
N THR A 249 -43.07 4.78 10.77
CA THR A 249 -43.57 4.84 12.19
C THR A 249 -43.76 3.55 12.99
N ILE A 250 -43.23 3.60 14.21
CA ILE A 250 -43.79 3.32 15.56
C ILE A 250 -42.70 2.73 16.47
N SER A 251 -42.38 3.34 17.43
CA SER A 251 -42.60 3.68 18.84
C SER A 251 -41.61 3.05 19.83
N ALA A 252 -41.37 3.85 20.83
CA ALA A 252 -40.48 3.74 21.98
C ALA A 252 -40.77 2.55 22.91
N GLY A 253 -39.69 2.12 23.60
CA GLY A 253 -39.77 1.25 24.76
C GLY A 253 -38.54 1.40 25.66
N THR A 254 -38.75 2.12 26.73
CA THR A 254 -37.86 2.40 27.87
C THR A 254 -37.68 1.17 28.76
N MET A 255 -36.49 0.90 29.34
CA MET A 255 -36.28 0.61 30.79
C MET A 255 -34.87 0.15 31.11
N LYS A 256 -34.18 0.94 31.91
CA LYS A 256 -33.69 0.84 33.30
C LYS A 256 -32.61 -0.19 33.64
N GLN A 257 -31.46 0.36 34.00
CA GLN A 257 -30.64 0.27 35.24
C GLN A 257 -30.49 -1.09 35.97
N GLY A 258 -29.24 -1.41 36.29
CA GLY A 258 -28.84 -2.29 37.35
C GLY A 258 -27.34 -2.23 37.61
N ALA A 259 -26.97 -1.68 38.78
CA ALA A 259 -25.61 -1.53 39.30
C ALA A 259 -25.20 -2.70 40.20
N ALA A 260 -23.88 -3.01 40.28
CA ALA A 260 -23.12 -3.53 41.45
C ALA A 260 -21.64 -3.64 41.06
N ARG A 261 -20.77 -2.98 41.66
CA ARG A 261 -19.92 -2.94 42.89
C ARG A 261 -19.13 -4.22 43.19
N GLY A 262 -17.81 -4.01 43.42
CA GLY A 262 -16.96 -4.75 44.34
C GLY A 262 -15.64 -5.20 43.72
N MET A 263 -14.57 -4.68 44.09
CA MET A 263 -13.57 -4.71 45.18
C MET A 263 -12.29 -5.45 44.78
N ILE A 264 -11.17 -4.71 44.69
CA ILE A 264 -9.91 -4.67 45.48
C ILE A 264 -9.06 -5.96 45.52
N GLY A 265 -7.77 -5.79 45.19
CA GLY A 265 -6.69 -6.67 45.59
C GLY A 265 -5.32 -6.28 45.01
N ALA A 266 -4.51 -5.65 45.83
CA ALA A 266 -3.13 -5.26 45.57
C ALA A 266 -2.17 -6.43 45.80
N ALA A 267 -1.06 -6.49 45.08
CA ALA A 267 0.22 -7.00 45.60
C ALA A 267 1.42 -6.45 44.83
N GLN A 268 2.34 -5.95 45.62
CA GLN A 268 3.67 -5.43 45.31
C GLN A 268 4.67 -6.55 44.98
N GLY A 269 5.74 -6.20 44.22
CA GLY A 269 7.03 -6.66 44.64
C GLY A 269 8.02 -7.13 43.59
N MET A 270 9.06 -6.35 43.46
CA MET A 270 10.49 -6.70 43.39
C MET A 270 11.21 -6.76 42.02
N ALA A 271 12.26 -5.97 42.04
CA ALA A 271 13.31 -5.75 41.07
C ALA A 271 14.23 -6.97 40.87
N GLY A 272 14.80 -7.08 39.66
CA GLY A 272 15.95 -7.93 39.35
C GLY A 272 16.61 -7.49 38.06
N ALA A 273 17.79 -6.90 38.18
CA ALA A 273 18.65 -6.52 37.10
C ALA A 273 19.23 -7.74 36.38
N ALA A 274 19.26 -7.73 35.06
CA ALA A 274 20.13 -8.59 34.27
C ALA A 274 20.60 -7.86 33.00
N GLN A 275 21.88 -7.99 32.79
CA GLN A 275 22.79 -7.34 31.84
C GLN A 275 22.38 -7.41 30.38
N GLU A 276 22.77 -6.33 29.69
CA GLU A 276 22.78 -6.17 28.23
C GLU A 276 23.63 -7.24 27.55
N VAL A 277 23.05 -7.84 26.51
CA VAL A 277 23.80 -8.43 25.40
C VAL A 277 23.28 -7.79 24.13
N ALA A 278 24.16 -7.11 23.43
CA ALA A 278 23.92 -6.37 22.21
C ALA A 278 23.50 -7.32 21.06
N GLY A 279 22.26 -7.21 20.66
CA GLY A 279 21.68 -7.81 19.47
C GLY A 279 20.42 -7.04 19.14
N GLY A 280 20.58 -5.89 18.48
CA GLY A 280 19.45 -4.98 18.17
C GLY A 280 18.45 -5.62 17.23
N ASN A 281 17.34 -6.08 17.77
CA ASN A 281 16.16 -6.43 16.99
C ASN A 281 15.48 -5.12 16.53
N PRO A 282 15.39 -4.83 15.23
CA PRO A 282 14.81 -3.58 14.73
C PRO A 282 13.34 -3.37 15.09
N LEU A 283 12.68 -4.40 15.64
CA LEU A 283 11.29 -4.34 16.09
C LEU A 283 11.13 -3.79 17.53
N LYS A 284 12.18 -3.79 18.36
CA LYS A 284 12.08 -3.29 19.74
C LYS A 284 11.88 -1.79 19.85
N ASP A 285 12.44 -1.02 18.92
CA ASP A 285 12.32 0.46 18.93
C ASP A 285 10.94 0.98 18.50
N MET A 286 10.06 0.09 18.00
CA MET A 286 8.69 0.45 17.61
C MET A 286 7.63 0.17 18.69
N HIS A 287 7.98 -0.52 19.79
CA HIS A 287 7.01 -0.98 20.80
C HIS A 287 6.95 -0.14 22.10
N SER A 288 7.85 0.81 22.30
CA SER A 288 7.78 1.69 23.45
C SER A 288 6.82 2.85 23.21
N GLU A 289 5.61 2.73 23.64
CA GLU A 289 4.59 3.68 24.07
C GLU A 289 3.18 3.32 23.58
N SER A 290 2.63 2.22 24.08
CA SER A 290 1.19 2.00 24.14
C SER A 290 0.67 2.35 25.55
N HIS A 291 0.54 3.63 25.85
CA HIS A 291 -0.31 4.09 26.94
C HIS A 291 -1.69 4.43 26.39
N VAL A 292 -2.62 3.49 26.53
CA VAL A 292 -4.05 3.72 26.41
C VAL A 292 -4.48 4.49 27.66
N GLY A 293 -4.47 5.81 27.53
CA GLY A 293 -4.91 6.71 28.61
C GLY A 293 -5.10 8.12 28.11
N ASN A 294 -6.36 8.55 28.01
CA ASN A 294 -6.78 9.94 27.78
C ASN A 294 -6.37 10.56 26.41
N HIS A 295 -6.92 10.00 25.32
CA HIS A 295 -6.62 10.39 23.94
C HIS A 295 -6.86 11.85 23.56
N SER A 296 -7.63 12.63 24.32
CA SER A 296 -7.95 14.01 23.93
C SER A 296 -6.92 15.05 24.36
N LYS A 297 -6.17 14.81 25.44
CA LYS A 297 -5.14 15.75 25.91
C LYS A 297 -3.79 15.56 25.24
N GLY A 298 -3.40 14.33 24.89
CA GLY A 298 -2.14 14.03 24.22
C GLY A 298 -2.09 14.41 22.74
N LEU A 299 -3.23 14.43 22.05
CA LEU A 299 -3.31 14.81 20.64
C LEU A 299 -3.04 16.30 20.42
N LYS A 300 -3.46 17.17 21.35
CA LYS A 300 -3.34 18.62 21.22
C LYS A 300 -1.89 19.14 21.28
N SER A 301 -0.97 18.41 21.89
CA SER A 301 0.41 18.85 22.08
C SER A 301 1.33 18.62 20.87
N ARG A 302 0.87 17.87 19.84
CA ARG A 302 1.68 17.52 18.65
C ARG A 302 1.20 18.19 17.36
N LEU A 303 0.05 18.85 17.37
CA LEU A 303 -0.46 19.63 16.25
C LEU A 303 0.00 21.08 16.40
N VAL A 304 0.51 21.65 15.32
CA VAL A 304 1.01 23.03 15.29
C VAL A 304 -0.14 24.02 15.11
N LEU A 305 -1.12 23.66 14.29
CA LEU A 305 -2.26 24.51 13.98
C LEU A 305 -3.44 24.29 14.95
N PRO A 306 -4.26 25.32 15.21
CA PRO A 306 -5.38 25.21 16.14
C PRO A 306 -6.50 24.30 15.61
N ALA A 307 -7.22 23.65 16.50
CA ALA A 307 -8.34 22.77 16.17
C ALA A 307 -9.44 23.45 15.32
N SER A 308 -9.56 24.77 15.38
CA SER A 308 -10.48 25.56 14.54
C SER A 308 -10.19 25.41 13.04
N GLN A 309 -8.92 25.24 12.65
CA GLN A 309 -8.52 24.98 11.26
C GLN A 309 -9.07 23.65 10.76
N TYR A 310 -9.01 22.60 11.59
CA TYR A 310 -9.50 21.25 11.27
C TYR A 310 -11.04 21.17 11.16
N LYS A 311 -11.76 22.13 11.74
CA LYS A 311 -13.22 22.23 11.60
C LYS A 311 -13.64 22.85 10.27
N LYS A 312 -12.77 23.60 9.60
CA LYS A 312 -13.12 24.35 8.38
C LYS A 312 -12.92 23.54 7.10
N SER A 313 -11.92 22.65 7.07
CA SER A 313 -11.60 21.85 5.88
C SER A 313 -11.07 20.48 6.28
N ALA A 314 -11.30 19.48 5.42
CA ALA A 314 -10.76 18.15 5.61
C ALA A 314 -9.23 18.16 5.44
N PHE A 315 -8.54 17.49 6.35
CA PHE A 315 -7.09 17.31 6.31
C PHE A 315 -6.76 15.99 5.64
N VAL A 316 -6.06 16.01 4.50
CA VAL A 316 -5.61 14.84 3.74
C VAL A 316 -6.72 13.77 3.62
N PRO A 317 -7.89 14.08 3.04
CA PRO A 317 -9.08 13.21 3.10
C PRO A 317 -8.90 11.85 2.45
N ALA A 318 -8.02 11.71 1.46
CA ALA A 318 -7.67 10.43 0.84
C ALA A 318 -6.57 9.66 1.60
N GLY A 319 -6.11 10.20 2.75
CA GLY A 319 -5.17 9.54 3.65
C GLY A 319 -3.72 9.60 3.18
N GLN A 320 -2.84 8.98 3.95
CA GLN A 320 -1.41 8.93 3.65
C GLN A 320 -0.97 7.59 3.06
N SER A 321 0.16 7.61 2.36
CA SER A 321 0.83 6.43 1.79
C SER A 321 2.35 6.56 1.90
N THR A 322 3.06 5.46 1.67
CA THR A 322 4.52 5.42 1.62
C THR A 322 5.00 4.50 0.49
N GLN A 323 6.29 4.53 0.22
CA GLN A 323 6.94 3.64 -0.76
C GLN A 323 8.20 3.06 -0.14
N MET A 324 8.47 1.79 -0.46
CA MET A 324 9.71 1.08 -0.15
C MET A 324 10.33 0.50 -1.42
N ILE A 325 11.65 0.52 -1.48
CA ILE A 325 12.44 -0.08 -2.56
C ILE A 325 12.70 -1.54 -2.18
N VAL A 326 12.52 -2.44 -3.15
CA VAL A 326 12.66 -3.90 -2.99
C VAL A 326 13.95 -4.35 -3.67
N GLY A 327 14.82 -5.00 -2.92
CA GLY A 327 16.05 -5.58 -3.46
C GLY A 327 17.23 -4.61 -3.60
N ALA A 328 17.16 -3.38 -3.06
CA ALA A 328 18.30 -2.48 -2.94
C ALA A 328 19.17 -2.80 -1.71
N THR A 329 18.62 -3.49 -0.74
CA THR A 329 19.20 -3.86 0.54
C THR A 329 18.88 -5.33 0.85
N PRO A 330 19.61 -5.99 1.76
CA PRO A 330 19.53 -7.45 1.95
C PRO A 330 18.27 -7.94 2.67
N GLU A 331 17.35 -7.04 3.06
CA GLU A 331 16.17 -7.44 3.80
C GLU A 331 15.29 -8.42 3.00
N ASN A 332 14.84 -9.45 3.71
CA ASN A 332 13.93 -10.47 3.19
C ASN A 332 12.46 -10.00 3.18
N ASP A 333 11.58 -10.82 2.59
CA ASP A 333 10.16 -10.46 2.45
C ASP A 333 9.43 -10.46 3.80
N TYR A 334 9.84 -11.29 4.76
CA TYR A 334 9.28 -11.29 6.11
C TYR A 334 9.53 -9.96 6.82
N GLN A 335 10.75 -9.43 6.73
CA GLN A 335 11.10 -8.13 7.28
C GLN A 335 10.31 -7.01 6.61
N MET A 336 10.22 -7.05 5.26
CA MET A 336 9.43 -6.08 4.49
C MET A 336 7.94 -6.09 4.90
N MET A 337 7.34 -7.28 5.04
CA MET A 337 5.93 -7.42 5.41
C MET A 337 5.67 -7.05 6.88
N SER A 338 6.61 -7.34 7.78
CA SER A 338 6.53 -6.95 9.20
C SER A 338 6.56 -5.43 9.36
N VAL A 339 7.46 -4.75 8.62
CA VAL A 339 7.48 -3.27 8.56
C VAL A 339 6.17 -2.73 7.97
N THR A 340 5.69 -3.30 6.88
CA THR A 340 4.42 -2.92 6.26
C THR A 340 3.25 -3.04 7.23
N GLN A 341 3.13 -4.16 7.93
CA GLN A 341 2.10 -4.39 8.94
C GLN A 341 2.17 -3.36 10.07
N SER A 342 3.37 -3.06 10.55
CA SER A 342 3.60 -2.04 11.57
C SER A 342 3.19 -0.64 11.10
N LEU A 343 3.48 -0.30 9.84
CA LEU A 343 3.09 0.96 9.23
C LEU A 343 1.55 1.11 9.14
N TYR A 344 0.84 0.05 8.76
CA TYR A 344 -0.63 0.06 8.77
C TYR A 344 -1.21 0.21 10.17
N ARG A 345 -0.66 -0.50 11.15
CA ARG A 345 -1.14 -0.47 12.55
C ARG A 345 -0.87 0.88 13.22
N ASN A 346 0.35 1.40 13.08
CA ASN A 346 0.84 2.51 13.88
C ASN A 346 0.65 3.87 13.21
N PHE A 347 0.60 3.94 11.87
CA PHE A 347 0.50 5.19 11.12
C PHE A 347 -0.78 5.32 10.30
N GLY A 348 -1.66 4.33 10.32
CA GLY A 348 -2.95 4.37 9.62
C GLY A 348 -2.82 4.60 8.11
N LEU A 349 -1.75 4.08 7.50
CA LEU A 349 -1.52 4.21 6.07
C LEU A 349 -2.66 3.61 5.25
N LYS A 350 -2.95 4.22 4.11
CA LYS A 350 -3.89 3.66 3.13
C LYS A 350 -3.22 2.62 2.23
N ARG A 351 -1.94 2.82 1.92
CA ARG A 351 -1.17 1.93 1.06
C ARG A 351 0.32 2.07 1.28
N VAL A 352 1.01 0.95 1.22
CA VAL A 352 2.46 0.87 1.02
C VAL A 352 2.68 0.51 -0.45
N PHE A 353 3.54 1.25 -1.14
CA PHE A 353 3.98 0.96 -2.49
C PHE A 353 5.34 0.25 -2.43
N TYR A 354 5.50 -0.78 -3.23
CA TYR A 354 6.76 -1.47 -3.43
C TYR A 354 7.31 -1.11 -4.79
N SER A 355 8.61 -0.93 -4.88
CA SER A 355 9.30 -0.62 -6.13
C SER A 355 10.53 -1.51 -6.25
N ALA A 356 10.54 -2.39 -7.21
CA ALA A 356 11.74 -3.15 -7.54
C ALA A 356 12.91 -2.19 -7.80
N TYR A 357 14.05 -2.47 -7.19
CA TYR A 357 15.26 -1.69 -7.38
C TYR A 357 15.72 -1.80 -8.84
N ILE A 358 15.96 -0.65 -9.46
CA ILE A 358 16.53 -0.54 -10.80
C ILE A 358 17.94 0.04 -10.65
N PRO A 359 18.98 -0.65 -11.13
CA PRO A 359 20.36 -0.17 -11.04
C PRO A 359 20.56 1.00 -12.03
N VAL A 360 20.42 2.23 -11.54
CA VAL A 360 20.64 3.46 -12.31
C VAL A 360 21.98 4.10 -12.03
N ASN A 361 22.66 3.67 -10.98
CA ASN A 361 23.96 4.16 -10.56
C ASN A 361 24.90 2.97 -10.28
N GLU A 362 26.16 3.14 -10.61
CA GLU A 362 27.22 2.23 -10.20
C GLU A 362 27.75 2.67 -8.84
N ASP A 363 27.54 1.86 -7.81
CA ASP A 363 28.01 2.12 -6.44
C ASP A 363 28.23 0.77 -5.74
N SER A 364 29.37 0.61 -5.07
CA SER A 364 29.74 -0.65 -4.39
C SER A 364 28.80 -1.07 -3.26
N CYS A 365 27.99 -0.14 -2.76
CA CYS A 365 26.98 -0.43 -1.72
C CYS A 365 25.64 -0.88 -2.31
N LEU A 366 25.48 -0.85 -3.62
CA LEU A 366 24.28 -1.30 -4.31
C LEU A 366 24.48 -2.71 -4.87
N PRO A 367 23.43 -3.54 -4.84
CA PRO A 367 23.55 -4.89 -5.41
C PRO A 367 23.70 -4.83 -6.92
N SER A 368 24.55 -5.70 -7.44
CA SER A 368 24.56 -6.02 -8.86
C SER A 368 23.37 -6.93 -9.15
N LEU A 369 22.57 -6.58 -10.15
CA LEU A 369 21.39 -7.34 -10.57
C LEU A 369 21.60 -7.82 -12.02
N PRO A 370 22.34 -8.90 -12.24
CA PRO A 370 22.60 -9.43 -13.58
C PRO A 370 21.30 -9.84 -14.29
N ASP A 371 20.31 -10.33 -13.54
CA ASP A 371 19.02 -10.79 -14.04
C ASP A 371 17.95 -9.68 -14.07
N GLY A 372 18.35 -8.42 -13.85
CA GLY A 372 17.43 -7.27 -13.87
C GLY A 372 16.72 -7.01 -12.54
N PRO A 373 15.74 -6.08 -12.54
CA PRO A 373 15.00 -5.70 -11.34
C PRO A 373 14.16 -6.87 -10.78
N PRO A 374 14.06 -7.04 -9.44
CA PRO A 374 13.31 -8.14 -8.82
C PRO A 374 11.78 -7.95 -8.90
N LEU A 375 11.23 -7.92 -10.11
CA LEU A 375 9.82 -7.63 -10.39
C LEU A 375 8.88 -8.68 -9.78
N LEU A 376 9.23 -9.96 -9.83
CA LEU A 376 8.40 -11.01 -9.25
C LEU A 376 8.28 -10.85 -7.73
N ARG A 377 9.38 -10.50 -7.05
CA ARG A 377 9.39 -10.20 -5.62
C ARG A 377 8.47 -9.02 -5.29
N GLU A 378 8.54 -7.94 -6.08
CA GLU A 378 7.64 -6.81 -5.96
C GLU A 378 6.17 -7.25 -6.07
N HIS A 379 5.84 -8.09 -7.07
CA HIS A 379 4.50 -8.62 -7.26
C HIS A 379 4.02 -9.47 -6.08
N ARG A 380 4.86 -10.35 -5.53
CA ARG A 380 4.50 -11.17 -4.36
C ARG A 380 4.23 -10.30 -3.13
N LEU A 381 5.02 -9.26 -2.93
CA LEU A 381 4.79 -8.28 -1.86
C LEU A 381 3.46 -7.53 -2.03
N TYR A 382 3.09 -7.12 -3.25
CA TYR A 382 1.77 -6.54 -3.51
C TYR A 382 0.62 -7.52 -3.26
N GLN A 383 0.78 -8.78 -3.64
CA GLN A 383 -0.20 -9.83 -3.34
C GLN A 383 -0.38 -10.02 -1.84
N ALA A 384 0.72 -10.11 -1.10
CA ALA A 384 0.71 -10.22 0.36
C ALA A 384 0.13 -8.97 1.05
N ASP A 385 0.41 -7.77 0.54
CA ASP A 385 -0.18 -6.53 1.01
C ASP A 385 -1.72 -6.54 0.94
N TRP A 386 -2.29 -7.11 -0.14
CA TRP A 386 -3.72 -7.32 -0.25
C TRP A 386 -4.26 -8.29 0.81
N LEU A 387 -3.54 -9.39 1.07
CA LEU A 387 -3.91 -10.35 2.10
C LEU A 387 -3.93 -9.71 3.49
N LEU A 388 -2.93 -8.90 3.80
CA LEU A 388 -2.88 -8.12 5.04
C LEU A 388 -4.07 -7.17 5.18
N ARG A 389 -4.34 -6.37 4.15
CA ARG A 389 -5.33 -5.29 4.25
C ARG A 389 -6.79 -5.74 4.18
N PHE A 390 -7.09 -6.76 3.41
CA PHE A 390 -8.47 -7.10 3.07
C PHE A 390 -8.90 -8.51 3.47
N TYR A 391 -7.96 -9.42 3.71
CA TYR A 391 -8.24 -10.83 4.02
C TYR A 391 -7.97 -11.18 5.49
N GLY A 392 -7.45 -10.24 6.27
CA GLY A 392 -7.17 -10.45 7.69
C GLY A 392 -5.99 -11.37 7.97
N PHE A 393 -5.07 -11.53 7.01
CA PHE A 393 -3.79 -12.19 7.26
C PHE A 393 -2.85 -11.30 8.06
N ARG A 394 -1.91 -11.91 8.75
CA ARG A 394 -0.78 -11.24 9.41
C ARG A 394 0.52 -11.64 8.72
N ALA A 395 1.55 -10.81 8.86
CA ALA A 395 2.85 -11.10 8.26
C ALA A 395 3.42 -12.42 8.76
N GLU A 396 3.24 -12.70 10.07
CA GLU A 396 3.72 -13.90 10.74
C GLU A 396 2.96 -15.18 10.32
N GLU A 397 1.77 -15.06 9.72
CA GLU A 397 1.05 -16.18 9.14
C GLU A 397 1.57 -16.54 7.75
N LEU A 398 1.98 -15.51 6.98
CA LEU A 398 2.45 -15.69 5.60
C LEU A 398 3.89 -16.15 5.55
N LEU A 399 4.75 -15.61 6.40
CA LEU A 399 6.20 -15.83 6.42
C LEU A 399 6.70 -15.98 7.86
N SER A 400 7.89 -16.57 8.01
CA SER A 400 8.59 -16.75 9.29
C SER A 400 10.09 -16.52 9.12
N GLU A 401 10.84 -16.56 10.21
CA GLU A 401 12.30 -16.49 10.17
C GLU A 401 12.92 -17.67 9.41
N ASP A 402 12.30 -18.86 9.52
CA ASP A 402 12.76 -20.07 8.80
C ASP A 402 12.35 -20.04 7.31
N ARG A 403 11.32 -19.30 6.97
CA ARG A 403 10.80 -19.12 5.60
C ARG A 403 10.60 -17.64 5.32
N PRO A 404 11.68 -16.88 5.12
CA PRO A 404 11.60 -15.44 5.09
C PRO A 404 11.14 -14.85 3.75
N ASN A 405 11.12 -15.64 2.66
CA ASN A 405 10.80 -15.16 1.32
C ASN A 405 9.59 -15.88 0.73
N PHE A 406 8.83 -15.17 -0.13
CA PHE A 406 7.70 -15.74 -0.84
C PHE A 406 8.13 -16.75 -1.89
N ASN A 407 7.25 -17.73 -2.12
CA ASN A 407 7.41 -18.71 -3.16
C ASN A 407 7.41 -18.04 -4.55
N VAL A 408 8.36 -18.41 -5.41
CA VAL A 408 8.48 -17.86 -6.76
C VAL A 408 7.41 -18.41 -7.71
N PHE A 409 6.96 -19.67 -7.51
CA PHE A 409 6.01 -20.35 -8.39
C PHE A 409 4.56 -20.13 -7.98
N LEU A 410 4.28 -20.01 -6.68
CA LEU A 410 2.93 -19.93 -6.13
C LEU A 410 2.65 -18.53 -5.56
N ASP A 411 1.42 -18.08 -5.68
CA ASP A 411 1.00 -16.88 -4.98
C ASP A 411 0.98 -17.09 -3.45
N PRO A 412 1.16 -16.01 -2.65
CA PRO A 412 1.29 -16.12 -1.19
C PRO A 412 0.11 -16.81 -0.49
N LYS A 413 -1.09 -16.73 -1.06
CA LYS A 413 -2.28 -17.36 -0.49
C LYS A 413 -2.32 -18.86 -0.77
N CYS A 414 -1.95 -19.26 -1.98
CA CYS A 414 -1.82 -20.67 -2.34
C CYS A 414 -0.70 -21.33 -1.54
N ASP A 415 0.45 -20.70 -1.44
CA ASP A 415 1.58 -21.18 -0.65
C ASP A 415 1.21 -21.36 0.82
N TRP A 416 0.49 -20.37 1.39
CA TRP A 416 -0.02 -20.48 2.76
C TRP A 416 -0.99 -21.66 2.91
N ALA A 417 -1.96 -21.82 2.01
CA ALA A 417 -2.96 -22.88 2.09
C ALA A 417 -2.36 -24.29 1.97
N LEU A 418 -1.34 -24.46 1.13
CA LEU A 418 -0.62 -25.73 1.01
C LEU A 418 0.15 -26.10 2.28
N ARG A 419 0.61 -25.13 3.04
CA ARG A 419 1.26 -25.34 4.34
C ARG A 419 0.29 -25.60 5.49
N HIS A 420 -1.02 -25.37 5.26
CA HIS A 420 -2.07 -25.51 6.27
C HIS A 420 -3.20 -26.41 5.74
N LEU A 421 -2.83 -27.51 5.09
CA LEU A 421 -3.81 -28.45 4.48
C LEU A 421 -4.72 -29.09 5.53
N GLU A 422 -4.31 -29.12 6.80
CA GLU A 422 -5.14 -29.56 7.91
C GLU A 422 -6.43 -28.74 8.11
N GLY A 423 -6.43 -27.47 7.63
CA GLY A 423 -7.60 -26.59 7.63
C GLY A 423 -8.52 -26.78 6.44
N PHE A 424 -8.21 -27.70 5.52
CA PHE A 424 -8.92 -27.92 4.27
C PHE A 424 -9.39 -29.39 4.13
N PRO A 425 -10.40 -29.68 3.28
CA PRO A 425 -11.20 -28.73 2.51
C PRO A 425 -12.24 -27.99 3.34
N VAL A 426 -12.59 -26.78 2.90
CA VAL A 426 -13.58 -25.92 3.53
C VAL A 426 -14.96 -26.15 2.90
N GLU A 427 -15.99 -26.46 3.72
CA GLU A 427 -17.37 -26.56 3.24
C GLU A 427 -17.98 -25.17 3.01
N VAL A 428 -18.20 -24.80 1.76
CA VAL A 428 -18.62 -23.43 1.39
C VAL A 428 -20.01 -23.05 1.91
N ASN A 429 -20.89 -24.03 2.10
CA ASN A 429 -22.23 -23.81 2.60
C ASN A 429 -22.28 -23.53 4.11
N LEU A 430 -21.22 -23.85 4.85
CA LEU A 430 -21.17 -23.74 6.32
C LEU A 430 -20.10 -22.77 6.81
N ALA A 431 -18.96 -22.70 6.14
CA ALA A 431 -17.77 -21.98 6.61
C ALA A 431 -18.05 -20.49 6.89
N PRO A 432 -17.51 -19.92 7.97
CA PRO A 432 -17.59 -18.48 8.24
C PRO A 432 -16.83 -17.69 7.17
N TYR A 433 -17.14 -16.39 7.08
CA TYR A 433 -16.61 -15.49 6.05
C TYR A 433 -15.09 -15.43 6.04
N ASP A 434 -14.47 -15.35 7.20
CA ASP A 434 -13.02 -15.29 7.39
C ASP A 434 -12.33 -16.58 6.94
N GLN A 435 -12.95 -17.74 7.15
CA GLN A 435 -12.43 -19.02 6.64
C GLN A 435 -12.55 -19.10 5.11
N LEU A 436 -13.64 -18.60 4.52
CA LEU A 436 -13.77 -18.51 3.06
C LEU A 436 -12.68 -17.61 2.46
N LEU A 437 -12.28 -16.55 3.13
CA LEU A 437 -11.18 -15.69 2.69
C LEU A 437 -9.81 -16.38 2.70
N ARG A 438 -9.65 -17.49 3.44
CA ARG A 438 -8.39 -18.28 3.44
C ARG A 438 -8.27 -19.18 2.21
N VAL A 439 -9.39 -19.48 1.53
CA VAL A 439 -9.41 -20.37 0.36
C VAL A 439 -8.75 -19.72 -0.85
N PRO A 440 -7.72 -20.33 -1.47
CA PRO A 440 -7.14 -19.86 -2.73
C PRO A 440 -8.20 -19.73 -3.84
N GLY A 441 -8.11 -18.68 -4.65
CA GLY A 441 -9.10 -18.41 -5.70
C GLY A 441 -10.43 -17.81 -5.23
N MET A 442 -10.57 -17.53 -3.93
CA MET A 442 -11.76 -16.90 -3.35
C MET A 442 -11.43 -15.51 -2.84
N GLY A 443 -12.06 -14.49 -3.41
CA GLY A 443 -11.86 -13.09 -3.07
C GLY A 443 -12.92 -12.54 -2.11
N VAL A 444 -12.71 -11.33 -1.59
CA VAL A 444 -13.63 -10.61 -0.69
C VAL A 444 -15.04 -10.54 -1.27
N LYS A 445 -15.18 -10.19 -2.55
CA LYS A 445 -16.49 -10.11 -3.24
C LYS A 445 -17.15 -11.48 -3.36
N SER A 446 -16.40 -12.51 -3.74
CA SER A 446 -16.92 -13.88 -3.89
C SER A 446 -17.35 -14.45 -2.53
N ALA A 447 -16.53 -14.31 -1.48
CA ALA A 447 -16.87 -14.74 -0.13
C ALA A 447 -18.13 -14.05 0.40
N SER A 448 -18.28 -12.74 0.19
CA SER A 448 -19.48 -11.99 0.58
C SER A 448 -20.73 -12.49 -0.16
N ARG A 449 -20.63 -12.75 -1.47
CA ARG A 449 -21.73 -13.30 -2.28
C ARG A 449 -22.14 -14.70 -1.82
N ILE A 450 -21.17 -15.56 -1.51
CA ILE A 450 -21.42 -16.91 -0.98
C ILE A 450 -22.19 -16.83 0.33
N VAL A 451 -21.72 -16.03 1.30
CA VAL A 451 -22.39 -15.88 2.60
C VAL A 451 -23.82 -15.33 2.46
N ALA A 452 -24.07 -14.46 1.49
CA ALA A 452 -25.41 -13.97 1.21
C ALA A 452 -26.30 -15.03 0.54
N ALA A 453 -25.81 -15.67 -0.54
CA ALA A 453 -26.59 -16.57 -1.38
C ALA A 453 -26.95 -17.89 -0.69
N ARG A 454 -26.08 -18.47 0.13
CA ARG A 454 -26.34 -19.73 0.84
C ARG A 454 -27.50 -19.67 1.85
N ARG A 455 -27.99 -18.45 2.16
CA ARG A 455 -29.21 -18.25 2.98
C ARG A 455 -30.48 -18.66 2.23
N SER A 456 -30.46 -18.59 0.91
CA SER A 456 -31.60 -18.93 0.05
C SER A 456 -31.57 -20.36 -0.48
N GLY A 457 -30.43 -21.06 -0.38
CA GLY A 457 -30.28 -22.42 -0.85
C GLY A 457 -28.86 -22.92 -0.80
N ARG A 458 -28.65 -24.22 -0.98
CA ARG A 458 -27.30 -24.81 -1.04
C ARG A 458 -26.63 -24.44 -2.36
N LEU A 459 -25.37 -24.10 -2.30
CA LEU A 459 -24.56 -23.70 -3.45
C LEU A 459 -23.76 -24.90 -3.96
N GLY A 460 -23.70 -25.02 -5.29
CA GLY A 460 -22.84 -25.95 -6.01
C GLY A 460 -21.67 -25.24 -6.69
N PHE A 461 -20.76 -25.97 -7.31
CA PHE A 461 -19.57 -25.43 -7.99
C PHE A 461 -19.91 -24.46 -9.12
N GLU A 462 -21.00 -24.72 -9.88
CA GLU A 462 -21.44 -23.80 -10.94
C GLU A 462 -21.90 -22.45 -10.39
N ASP A 463 -22.53 -22.44 -9.22
CA ASP A 463 -22.95 -21.20 -8.56
C ASP A 463 -21.72 -20.42 -8.09
N LEU A 464 -20.71 -21.10 -7.55
CA LEU A 464 -19.45 -20.48 -7.14
C LEU A 464 -18.74 -19.82 -8.32
N LYS A 465 -18.72 -20.46 -9.50
CA LYS A 465 -18.15 -19.88 -10.72
C LYS A 465 -18.88 -18.59 -11.12
N LYS A 466 -20.23 -18.59 -11.10
CA LYS A 466 -21.04 -17.39 -11.36
C LYS A 466 -20.81 -16.27 -10.34
N MET A 467 -20.46 -16.62 -9.10
CA MET A 467 -20.11 -15.65 -8.03
C MET A 467 -18.69 -15.10 -8.14
N GLY A 468 -17.90 -15.55 -9.11
CA GLY A 468 -16.55 -15.08 -9.37
C GLY A 468 -15.47 -15.80 -8.56
N VAL A 469 -15.72 -17.04 -8.12
CA VAL A 469 -14.69 -17.91 -7.55
C VAL A 469 -13.82 -18.47 -8.67
N VAL A 470 -12.50 -18.38 -8.53
CA VAL A 470 -11.53 -18.95 -9.47
C VAL A 470 -11.40 -20.46 -9.19
N LEU A 471 -12.29 -21.26 -9.78
CA LEU A 471 -12.36 -22.71 -9.53
C LEU A 471 -11.06 -23.44 -9.90
N LYS A 472 -10.27 -22.95 -10.85
CA LYS A 472 -8.95 -23.50 -11.19
C LYS A 472 -8.06 -23.64 -9.94
N ARG A 473 -8.18 -22.72 -8.98
CA ARG A 473 -7.43 -22.74 -7.72
C ARG A 473 -8.27 -23.29 -6.56
N ALA A 474 -9.52 -22.85 -6.43
CA ALA A 474 -10.36 -23.15 -5.25
C ALA A 474 -10.78 -24.62 -5.14
N ARG A 475 -10.95 -25.34 -6.26
CA ARG A 475 -11.50 -26.71 -6.28
C ARG A 475 -10.77 -27.73 -5.39
N TYR A 476 -9.50 -27.50 -5.13
CA TYR A 476 -8.67 -28.37 -4.29
C TYR A 476 -8.89 -28.15 -2.79
N PHE A 477 -9.43 -26.99 -2.42
CA PHE A 477 -9.49 -26.51 -1.04
C PHE A 477 -10.92 -26.41 -0.51
N ILE A 478 -11.94 -26.80 -1.30
CA ILE A 478 -13.35 -26.63 -0.91
C ILE A 478 -14.18 -27.88 -1.16
N THR A 479 -15.27 -27.97 -0.38
CA THR A 479 -16.39 -28.88 -0.65
C THR A 479 -17.68 -28.10 -0.85
N CYS A 480 -18.57 -28.66 -1.63
CA CYS A 480 -19.96 -28.24 -1.77
C CYS A 480 -20.87 -29.39 -1.34
N SER A 481 -21.61 -29.21 -0.25
CA SER A 481 -22.46 -30.27 0.35
C SER A 481 -21.69 -31.58 0.64
N GLY A 482 -20.49 -31.40 1.21
CA GLY A 482 -19.61 -32.51 1.62
C GLY A 482 -18.84 -33.19 0.49
N ARG A 483 -18.93 -32.69 -0.74
CA ARG A 483 -18.25 -33.31 -1.90
C ARG A 483 -17.23 -32.36 -2.50
N MET A 484 -16.01 -32.84 -2.77
CA MET A 484 -15.04 -32.15 -3.59
C MET A 484 -15.43 -32.21 -5.08
N MET A 485 -14.87 -31.28 -5.86
CA MET A 485 -15.01 -31.30 -7.31
C MET A 485 -14.33 -32.56 -7.88
N GLU A 486 -14.94 -33.16 -8.91
CA GLU A 486 -14.39 -34.34 -9.56
C GLU A 486 -12.94 -34.13 -10.02
N GLY A 487 -12.07 -35.13 -9.76
CA GLY A 487 -10.65 -35.07 -10.06
C GLY A 487 -9.82 -34.20 -9.12
N ALA A 488 -10.41 -33.54 -8.10
CA ALA A 488 -9.64 -32.81 -7.08
C ALA A 488 -9.15 -33.78 -5.98
N ARG A 489 -7.89 -33.62 -5.60
CA ARG A 489 -7.26 -34.34 -4.48
C ARG A 489 -6.63 -33.34 -3.54
N LEU A 490 -6.77 -33.57 -2.23
CA LEU A 490 -6.13 -32.76 -1.21
C LEU A 490 -4.74 -33.34 -0.90
N ASP A 491 -3.83 -33.08 -1.81
CA ASP A 491 -2.44 -33.53 -1.75
C ASP A 491 -1.53 -32.40 -2.18
N GLN A 492 -0.49 -32.10 -1.40
CA GLN A 492 0.37 -30.93 -1.59
C GLN A 492 1.06 -30.96 -2.94
N ASP A 493 1.64 -32.09 -3.32
CA ASP A 493 2.43 -32.25 -4.53
C ASP A 493 1.54 -32.19 -5.77
N TYR A 494 0.41 -32.90 -5.69
CA TYR A 494 -0.59 -32.89 -6.74
C TYR A 494 -1.13 -31.47 -6.99
N ILE A 495 -1.50 -30.75 -5.94
CA ILE A 495 -2.04 -29.39 -6.06
C ILE A 495 -0.96 -28.45 -6.61
N THR A 496 0.27 -28.52 -6.11
CA THR A 496 1.38 -27.69 -6.58
C THR A 496 1.62 -27.91 -8.08
N ASN A 497 1.70 -29.16 -8.52
CA ASN A 497 1.88 -29.51 -9.94
C ASN A 497 0.73 -29.00 -10.82
N CYS A 498 -0.50 -28.96 -10.30
CA CYS A 498 -1.65 -28.44 -11.03
C CYS A 498 -1.72 -26.91 -11.07
N LEU A 499 -1.12 -26.22 -10.10
CA LEU A 499 -1.17 -24.76 -9.97
C LEU A 499 0.01 -24.04 -10.61
N VAL A 500 1.16 -24.70 -10.73
CA VAL A 500 2.32 -24.16 -11.44
C VAL A 500 1.96 -24.02 -12.93
N GLY A 501 2.12 -22.81 -13.49
CA GLY A 501 1.78 -22.54 -14.89
C GLY A 501 2.67 -23.30 -15.87
N ASP A 502 2.19 -23.55 -17.09
CA ASP A 502 2.90 -24.33 -18.10
C ASP A 502 4.28 -23.75 -18.44
N GLU A 503 4.44 -22.43 -18.46
CA GLU A 503 5.73 -21.75 -18.68
C GLU A 503 6.71 -21.94 -17.51
N GLN A 504 6.21 -22.16 -16.31
CA GLN A 504 6.97 -22.34 -15.09
C GLN A 504 7.21 -23.84 -14.80
N ARG A 505 6.39 -24.72 -15.38
CA ARG A 505 6.38 -26.14 -15.10
C ARG A 505 7.67 -26.84 -15.55
N ALA A 506 8.19 -26.48 -16.71
CA ALA A 506 9.44 -27.04 -17.21
C ALA A 506 10.63 -26.76 -16.27
N ARG A 507 10.70 -25.56 -15.69
CA ARG A 507 11.73 -25.20 -14.71
C ARG A 507 11.49 -25.89 -13.37
N TRP A 508 10.23 -25.92 -12.90
CA TRP A 508 9.87 -26.63 -11.69
C TRP A 508 10.25 -28.11 -11.77
N ASP A 509 9.89 -28.81 -12.84
CA ASP A 509 10.19 -30.23 -13.04
C ASP A 509 11.68 -30.52 -13.13
N ILE A 510 12.50 -29.61 -13.67
CA ILE A 510 13.96 -29.75 -13.75
C ILE A 510 14.61 -29.63 -12.37
N GLU A 511 14.17 -28.66 -11.57
CA GLU A 511 14.80 -28.30 -10.30
C GLU A 511 14.30 -29.14 -9.12
N HIS A 512 13.11 -29.75 -9.24
CA HIS A 512 12.42 -30.45 -8.14
C HIS A 512 12.15 -31.93 -8.47
N ARG A 513 13.01 -32.56 -9.25
CA ARG A 513 12.86 -33.99 -9.62
C ARG A 513 12.74 -34.91 -8.41
N ASP A 514 13.43 -34.59 -7.31
CA ASP A 514 13.55 -35.47 -6.15
C ASP A 514 13.23 -34.78 -4.80
N SER A 515 12.84 -33.51 -4.78
CA SER A 515 12.51 -32.81 -3.53
C SER A 515 11.58 -31.61 -3.75
N PHE A 516 10.54 -31.50 -2.92
CA PHE A 516 9.65 -30.33 -2.85
C PHE A 516 10.24 -29.29 -1.89
N ARG A 517 11.28 -28.62 -2.31
CA ARG A 517 11.90 -27.53 -1.55
C ARG A 517 11.32 -26.19 -1.97
N GLN A 518 10.90 -25.37 -1.00
CA GLN A 518 10.60 -23.98 -1.27
C GLN A 518 11.89 -23.26 -1.71
N LEU A 519 11.88 -22.72 -2.91
CA LEU A 519 12.98 -21.88 -3.38
C LEU A 519 12.82 -20.46 -2.83
N SER A 520 13.92 -19.92 -2.32
CA SER A 520 14.07 -18.50 -2.09
C SER A 520 14.43 -17.80 -3.40
N LEU A 521 14.03 -16.54 -3.58
CA LEU A 521 14.50 -15.69 -4.67
C LEU A 521 16.03 -15.53 -4.70
N PHE A 522 16.68 -15.79 -3.56
CA PHE A 522 18.14 -15.71 -3.42
C PHE A 522 18.86 -17.05 -3.62
N ASP A 523 18.12 -18.18 -3.54
CA ASP A 523 18.69 -19.51 -3.80
C ASP A 523 18.91 -19.74 -5.31
N ASP A 524 18.16 -19.00 -6.15
CA ASP A 524 18.24 -19.13 -7.60
C ASP A 524 18.32 -17.75 -8.26
N MET A 525 19.52 -17.21 -8.27
CA MET A 525 19.85 -15.91 -8.89
C MET A 525 19.74 -15.90 -10.42
N HIS A 526 19.50 -17.05 -11.05
CA HIS A 526 19.45 -17.20 -12.49
C HIS A 526 18.02 -17.40 -13.04
N MET A 527 17.00 -17.33 -12.19
CA MET A 527 15.62 -17.54 -12.60
C MET A 527 14.99 -16.24 -13.09
N GLU A 528 15.05 -15.99 -14.38
CA GLU A 528 14.16 -15.03 -15.05
C GLU A 528 12.74 -15.58 -15.05
N MET A 529 11.93 -15.17 -14.09
CA MET A 529 10.50 -15.48 -14.06
C MET A 529 9.73 -14.27 -14.61
N PRO A 530 9.24 -14.33 -15.84
CA PRO A 530 8.42 -13.26 -16.37
C PRO A 530 7.12 -13.16 -15.55
N VAL A 531 6.75 -11.94 -15.18
CA VAL A 531 5.46 -11.68 -14.54
C VAL A 531 4.37 -12.00 -15.55
N THR A 532 3.51 -12.95 -15.21
CA THR A 532 2.43 -13.38 -16.10
C THR A 532 1.33 -12.32 -16.17
N ARG A 533 0.52 -12.32 -17.25
CA ARG A 533 -0.68 -11.46 -17.34
C ARG A 533 -1.63 -11.68 -16.18
N ASP A 534 -1.73 -12.92 -15.67
CA ASP A 534 -2.58 -13.26 -14.54
C ASP A 534 -2.05 -12.65 -13.22
N ASP A 535 -0.74 -12.57 -13.02
CA ASP A 535 -0.13 -11.88 -11.88
C ASP A 535 -0.42 -10.38 -11.90
N HIS A 536 -0.33 -9.74 -13.08
CA HIS A 536 -0.72 -8.34 -13.25
C HIS A 536 -2.20 -8.11 -12.95
N TYR A 537 -3.06 -9.00 -13.44
CA TYR A 537 -4.50 -8.90 -13.23
C TYR A 537 -4.87 -9.14 -11.77
N ALA A 538 -4.26 -10.14 -11.14
CA ALA A 538 -4.44 -10.45 -9.73
C ALA A 538 -3.97 -9.29 -8.83
N ALA A 539 -2.78 -8.74 -9.11
CA ALA A 539 -2.25 -7.59 -8.37
C ALA A 539 -3.09 -6.32 -8.54
N ALA A 540 -3.63 -6.07 -9.73
CA ALA A 540 -4.46 -4.90 -10.03
C ALA A 540 -5.90 -5.03 -9.51
N ALA A 541 -6.50 -6.22 -9.60
CA ALA A 541 -7.90 -6.48 -9.29
C ALA A 541 -8.14 -7.02 -7.87
N GLY A 542 -7.08 -7.40 -7.15
CA GLY A 542 -7.20 -8.04 -5.83
C GLY A 542 -7.91 -9.40 -5.87
N HIS A 543 -7.79 -10.11 -6.97
CA HIS A 543 -8.28 -11.47 -7.15
C HIS A 543 -7.13 -12.45 -6.92
N PHE A 544 -6.98 -12.92 -5.69
CA PHE A 544 -6.01 -13.95 -5.31
C PHE A 544 -6.67 -15.26 -4.94
#